data_350c566b0482dfdf01bd80bf9f4a3ea9
#
_entry.id   350c566b0482dfdf01bd80bf9f4a3ea9
#
_cell.length_a   1.000
_cell.length_b   1.000
_cell.length_c   1.000
_cell.angle_alpha   90.00
_cell.angle_beta   90.00
_cell.angle_gamma   90.00
#
_symmetry.space_group_name_H-M   'P 1'
#
loop_
_entity.id
_entity.type
_entity.pdbx_description
1 polymer ?
#
loop_
_entity_poly.entity_id
_entity_poly.type
_entity_poly.pdbx_seq_one_letter_code
_entity_poly.pdbx_strand_id
1 'polypeptide(L)'
;MNLQERAKEVVVDNNGIAKSADFVAAGIRAVDVVNLCNAGFLNRVRHGYYQLAEQCVSSEEQLLATLIPKGIVCVESALFHYGYSDFAPRKWSIAVPRSMSRTKLKIDSLAIQPYYMQPELYELGKITDNFNGIELPVYDRERTICDCFKYRSRLDNEIFNKAINAYVKDDKKNLNNLSAYSQKLRVYKKVTELMEVLLNA
;
A
#
# COMPACT_ATOMS: atom_id res chain seq x y z
N MET A 1 -22.37 -31.30 -2.94
CA MET A 1 -21.24 -30.41 -2.62
C MET A 1 -21.16 -30.23 -1.12
N ASN A 2 -20.06 -30.59 -0.51
CA ASN A 2 -19.89 -30.51 0.95
C ASN A 2 -19.59 -29.07 1.38
N LEU A 3 -19.58 -28.80 2.70
CA LEU A 3 -19.37 -27.46 3.24
C LEU A 3 -18.00 -26.85 2.85
N GLN A 4 -16.95 -27.68 2.85
CA GLN A 4 -15.59 -27.26 2.50
C GLN A 4 -15.48 -26.90 1.02
N GLU A 5 -16.09 -27.66 0.12
CA GLU A 5 -16.13 -27.36 -1.31
C GLU A 5 -16.80 -26.01 -1.59
N ARG A 6 -17.98 -25.78 -0.97
CA ARG A 6 -18.67 -24.49 -1.08
C ARG A 6 -17.85 -23.34 -0.54
N ALA A 7 -17.21 -23.52 0.62
CA ALA A 7 -16.36 -22.50 1.20
C ALA A 7 -15.12 -22.19 0.33
N LYS A 8 -14.55 -23.23 -0.31
CA LYS A 8 -13.44 -23.08 -1.26
C LYS A 8 -13.87 -22.27 -2.48
N GLU A 9 -15.02 -22.56 -3.07
CA GLU A 9 -15.55 -21.78 -4.21
C GLU A 9 -15.71 -20.30 -3.83
N VAL A 10 -16.33 -20.01 -2.68
CA VAL A 10 -16.48 -18.63 -2.20
C VAL A 10 -15.13 -17.91 -2.10
N VAL A 11 -14.09 -18.56 -1.61
CA VAL A 11 -12.77 -17.94 -1.50
C VAL A 11 -12.13 -17.75 -2.88
N VAL A 12 -12.23 -18.72 -3.77
CA VAL A 12 -11.69 -18.66 -5.14
C VAL A 12 -12.39 -17.55 -5.94
N ASP A 13 -13.71 -17.46 -5.90
CA ASP A 13 -14.50 -16.44 -6.61
C ASP A 13 -14.20 -15.01 -6.11
N ASN A 14 -13.69 -14.90 -4.87
CA ASN A 14 -13.24 -13.63 -4.28
C ASN A 14 -11.70 -13.45 -4.34
N ASN A 15 -11.05 -14.03 -5.35
CA ASN A 15 -9.60 -13.89 -5.58
C ASN A 15 -8.75 -14.31 -4.36
N GLY A 16 -9.14 -15.34 -3.65
CA GLY A 16 -8.40 -15.93 -2.54
C GLY A 16 -8.69 -15.34 -1.16
N ILE A 17 -9.47 -14.25 -1.07
CA ILE A 17 -9.83 -13.62 0.22
C ILE A 17 -11.31 -13.26 0.23
N ALA A 18 -12.13 -14.00 0.97
CA ALA A 18 -13.57 -13.78 1.08
C ALA A 18 -13.94 -13.08 2.40
N LYS A 19 -15.00 -12.27 2.35
CA LYS A 19 -15.60 -11.61 3.51
C LYS A 19 -16.63 -12.52 4.16
N SER A 20 -16.93 -12.29 5.45
CA SER A 20 -18.06 -12.97 6.10
C SER A 20 -19.36 -12.85 5.32
N ALA A 21 -19.62 -11.71 4.66
CA ALA A 21 -20.82 -11.48 3.86
C ALA A 21 -20.88 -12.39 2.63
N ASP A 22 -19.74 -12.70 2.00
CA ASP A 22 -19.67 -13.53 0.81
C ASP A 22 -20.05 -14.98 1.15
N PHE A 23 -19.61 -15.49 2.30
CA PHE A 23 -20.03 -16.78 2.83
C PHE A 23 -21.53 -16.82 3.13
N VAL A 24 -22.06 -15.76 3.74
CA VAL A 24 -23.50 -15.67 4.04
C VAL A 24 -24.32 -15.65 2.73
N ALA A 25 -23.88 -14.89 1.73
CA ALA A 25 -24.52 -14.85 0.41
C ALA A 25 -24.53 -16.24 -0.28
N ALA A 26 -23.48 -17.05 -0.06
CA ALA A 26 -23.40 -18.43 -0.52
C ALA A 26 -24.15 -19.42 0.40
N GLY A 27 -24.90 -18.95 1.39
CA GLY A 27 -25.69 -19.78 2.32
C GLY A 27 -24.85 -20.53 3.36
N ILE A 28 -23.61 -20.08 3.65
CA ILE A 28 -22.75 -20.61 4.71
C ILE A 28 -22.91 -19.72 5.95
N ARG A 29 -23.36 -20.33 7.06
CA ARG A 29 -23.59 -19.58 8.30
C ARG A 29 -22.28 -19.17 8.97
N ALA A 30 -22.31 -18.09 9.73
CA ALA A 30 -21.13 -17.60 10.45
C ALA A 30 -20.51 -18.64 11.37
N VAL A 31 -21.34 -19.49 12.02
CA VAL A 31 -20.85 -20.59 12.88
C VAL A 31 -20.08 -21.63 12.08
N ASP A 32 -20.50 -21.92 10.86
CA ASP A 32 -19.84 -22.89 9.98
C ASP A 32 -18.47 -22.36 9.51
N VAL A 33 -18.36 -21.04 9.27
CA VAL A 33 -17.06 -20.37 8.96
C VAL A 33 -16.10 -20.49 10.15
N VAL A 34 -16.59 -20.28 11.39
CA VAL A 34 -15.77 -20.46 12.61
C VAL A 34 -15.32 -21.91 12.76
N ASN A 35 -16.22 -22.89 12.51
CA ASN A 35 -15.87 -24.29 12.56
C ASN A 35 -14.82 -24.68 11.51
N LEU A 36 -14.90 -24.12 10.30
CA LEU A 36 -13.89 -24.30 9.25
C LEU A 36 -12.53 -23.71 9.64
N CYS A 37 -12.52 -22.57 10.35
CA CYS A 37 -11.29 -22.02 10.91
C CYS A 37 -10.70 -22.93 12.01
N ASN A 38 -11.53 -23.41 12.93
CA ASN A 38 -11.09 -24.32 14.01
C ASN A 38 -10.57 -25.66 13.47
N ALA A 39 -11.14 -26.12 12.34
CA ALA A 39 -10.68 -27.32 11.63
C ALA A 39 -9.41 -27.11 10.79
N GLY A 40 -8.87 -25.87 10.74
CA GLY A 40 -7.68 -25.56 9.95
C GLY A 40 -7.92 -25.52 8.44
N PHE A 41 -9.17 -25.46 7.98
CA PHE A 41 -9.50 -25.34 6.56
C PHE A 41 -9.47 -23.88 6.06
N LEU A 42 -9.88 -22.95 6.92
CA LEU A 42 -9.79 -21.52 6.67
C LEU A 42 -8.85 -20.84 7.67
N ASN A 43 -8.11 -19.86 7.22
CA ASN A 43 -7.35 -18.93 8.05
C ASN A 43 -8.03 -17.57 8.07
N ARG A 44 -8.17 -16.99 9.26
CA ARG A 44 -8.67 -15.63 9.42
C ARG A 44 -7.53 -14.64 9.20
N VAL A 45 -7.61 -13.87 8.12
CA VAL A 45 -6.61 -12.84 7.76
C VAL A 45 -6.79 -11.57 8.60
N ARG A 46 -8.05 -11.21 8.82
CA ARG A 46 -8.50 -10.08 9.65
C ARG A 46 -9.94 -10.36 10.08
N HIS A 47 -10.44 -9.62 11.06
CA HIS A 47 -11.86 -9.71 11.45
C HIS A 47 -12.79 -9.60 10.24
N GLY A 48 -13.54 -10.68 9.97
CA GLY A 48 -14.49 -10.77 8.87
C GLY A 48 -13.88 -11.04 7.51
N TYR A 49 -12.60 -11.44 7.41
CA TYR A 49 -11.92 -11.82 6.16
C TYR A 49 -11.17 -13.15 6.35
N TYR A 50 -11.34 -14.05 5.39
CA TYR A 50 -10.86 -15.43 5.46
C TYR A 50 -10.24 -15.85 4.14
N GLN A 51 -9.24 -16.73 4.21
CA GLN A 51 -8.58 -17.39 3.08
C GLN A 51 -8.47 -18.89 3.34
N LEU A 52 -8.17 -19.69 2.32
CA LEU A 52 -7.88 -21.10 2.51
C LEU A 52 -6.54 -21.28 3.24
N ALA A 53 -6.48 -22.22 4.18
CA ALA A 53 -5.26 -22.51 4.92
C ALA A 53 -4.18 -23.20 4.06
N GLU A 54 -4.59 -24.03 3.11
CA GLU A 54 -3.69 -24.78 2.22
C GLU A 54 -3.23 -24.01 0.98
N GLN A 55 -3.96 -22.97 0.57
CA GLN A 55 -3.49 -22.11 -0.52
C GLN A 55 -2.40 -21.21 0.00
N CYS A 56 -1.27 -21.23 -0.73
CA CYS A 56 -0.18 -20.28 -0.53
C CYS A 56 -0.72 -18.88 -0.20
N VAL A 57 -0.19 -18.36 0.86
CA VAL A 57 -0.42 -17.02 1.38
C VAL A 57 -0.66 -16.05 0.21
N SER A 58 -1.84 -15.43 0.17
CA SER A 58 -2.08 -14.32 -0.75
C SER A 58 -0.90 -13.38 -0.65
N SER A 59 -0.37 -12.90 -1.78
CA SER A 59 0.76 -11.98 -1.74
C SER A 59 0.41 -10.74 -0.90
N GLU A 60 1.42 -10.07 -0.37
CA GLU A 60 1.19 -8.85 0.41
C GLU A 60 0.43 -7.79 -0.39
N GLU A 61 0.69 -7.71 -1.71
CA GLU A 61 0.00 -6.84 -2.65
C GLU A 61 -1.49 -7.20 -2.76
N GLN A 62 -1.82 -8.49 -2.83
CA GLN A 62 -3.21 -8.95 -2.86
C GLN A 62 -3.94 -8.62 -1.56
N LEU A 63 -3.25 -8.78 -0.41
CA LEU A 63 -3.77 -8.37 0.89
C LEU A 63 -4.04 -6.87 0.94
N LEU A 64 -3.12 -6.04 0.44
CA LEU A 64 -3.30 -4.59 0.37
C LEU A 64 -4.50 -4.22 -0.50
N ALA A 65 -4.59 -4.75 -1.73
CA ALA A 65 -5.68 -4.47 -2.66
C ALA A 65 -7.04 -4.79 -2.03
N THR A 66 -7.14 -5.94 -1.37
CA THR A 66 -8.41 -6.44 -0.83
C THR A 66 -8.79 -5.80 0.51
N LEU A 67 -7.81 -5.66 1.42
CA LEU A 67 -8.10 -5.25 2.80
C LEU A 67 -8.01 -3.74 3.01
N ILE A 68 -7.25 -3.03 2.16
CA ILE A 68 -7.06 -1.58 2.24
C ILE A 68 -7.29 -0.93 0.87
N PRO A 69 -8.47 -1.08 0.25
CA PRO A 69 -8.73 -0.59 -1.11
C PRO A 69 -8.62 0.94 -1.24
N LYS A 70 -8.64 1.66 -0.12
CA LYS A 70 -8.36 3.10 -0.04
C LYS A 70 -6.92 3.41 0.36
N GLY A 71 -6.02 2.45 0.37
CA GLY A 71 -4.59 2.68 0.63
C GLY A 71 -3.88 3.11 -0.65
N ILE A 72 -2.94 4.04 -0.52
CA ILE A 72 -2.06 4.45 -1.63
C ILE A 72 -0.63 4.17 -1.17
N VAL A 73 0.12 3.39 -1.94
CA VAL A 73 1.53 3.12 -1.65
C VAL A 73 2.32 4.44 -1.69
N CYS A 74 3.14 4.69 -0.68
CA CYS A 74 3.84 5.96 -0.54
C CYS A 74 5.21 5.81 0.12
N VAL A 75 5.94 6.90 0.23
CA VAL A 75 7.22 7.03 0.93
C VAL A 75 8.16 5.85 0.64
N GLU A 76 8.66 5.11 1.64
CA GLU A 76 9.67 4.05 1.46
C GLU A 76 9.24 2.95 0.49
N SER A 77 7.96 2.53 0.55
CA SER A 77 7.45 1.50 -0.36
C SER A 77 7.35 1.99 -1.81
N ALA A 78 7.00 3.26 -2.02
CA ALA A 78 7.01 3.86 -3.35
C ALA A 78 8.45 4.09 -3.85
N LEU A 79 9.38 4.50 -2.98
CA LEU A 79 10.80 4.63 -3.33
C LEU A 79 11.39 3.29 -3.80
N PHE A 80 11.09 2.21 -3.10
CA PHE A 80 11.53 0.87 -3.47
C PHE A 80 10.91 0.44 -4.81
N HIS A 81 9.63 0.68 -5.01
CA HIS A 81 8.92 0.38 -6.26
C HIS A 81 9.53 1.09 -7.47
N TYR A 82 9.91 2.36 -7.33
CA TYR A 82 10.55 3.13 -8.42
C TYR A 82 12.04 2.85 -8.58
N GLY A 83 12.64 1.98 -7.77
CA GLY A 83 14.08 1.72 -7.79
C GLY A 83 14.91 2.88 -7.24
N TYR A 84 14.31 3.77 -6.45
CA TYR A 84 14.99 4.88 -5.79
C TYR A 84 15.59 4.49 -4.44
N SER A 85 15.33 3.28 -3.97
CA SER A 85 15.93 2.66 -2.79
C SER A 85 16.21 1.18 -3.07
N ASP A 86 17.37 0.67 -2.64
CA ASP A 86 17.69 -0.76 -2.68
C ASP A 86 17.22 -1.48 -1.40
N PHE A 87 16.77 -0.72 -0.41
CA PHE A 87 16.29 -1.26 0.84
C PHE A 87 14.82 -1.59 0.73
N ALA A 88 14.49 -2.88 0.72
CA ALA A 88 13.11 -3.34 0.84
C ALA A 88 12.54 -2.90 2.19
N PRO A 89 11.44 -2.16 2.23
CA PRO A 89 10.88 -1.67 3.48
C PRO A 89 10.32 -2.84 4.31
N ARG A 90 10.59 -2.84 5.61
CA ARG A 90 10.05 -3.85 6.54
C ARG A 90 8.55 -3.73 6.78
N LYS A 91 7.96 -2.61 6.39
CA LYS A 91 6.53 -2.30 6.53
C LYS A 91 6.07 -1.60 5.27
N TRP A 92 4.88 -1.90 4.82
CA TRP A 92 4.26 -1.16 3.74
C TRP A 92 3.92 0.27 4.19
N SER A 93 4.52 1.24 3.56
CA SER A 93 4.19 2.66 3.75
C SER A 93 2.94 2.98 2.95
N ILE A 94 1.82 3.18 3.64
CA ILE A 94 0.50 3.35 3.02
C ILE A 94 -0.14 4.67 3.45
N ALA A 95 -0.39 5.53 2.47
CA ALA A 95 -1.20 6.73 2.67
C ALA A 95 -2.68 6.36 2.75
N VAL A 96 -3.36 6.89 3.74
CA VAL A 96 -4.79 6.64 3.99
C VAL A 96 -5.51 7.95 4.32
N PRO A 97 -6.83 8.02 4.04
CA PRO A 97 -7.62 9.18 4.48
C PRO A 97 -7.55 9.36 6.00
N ARG A 98 -7.51 10.61 6.45
CA ARG A 98 -7.45 10.93 7.89
C ARG A 98 -8.60 10.32 8.70
N SER A 99 -9.74 10.07 8.08
CA SER A 99 -10.91 9.43 8.69
C SER A 99 -10.79 7.91 8.84
N MET A 100 -9.73 7.28 8.30
CA MET A 100 -9.59 5.82 8.37
C MET A 100 -9.23 5.37 9.79
N SER A 101 -9.99 4.41 10.31
CA SER A 101 -9.74 3.82 11.63
C SER A 101 -8.44 3.00 11.64
N ARG A 102 -7.65 3.14 12.71
CA ARG A 102 -6.42 2.35 12.92
C ARG A 102 -6.67 0.84 12.97
N THR A 103 -7.84 0.41 13.44
CA THR A 103 -8.21 -1.01 13.50
C THR A 103 -8.30 -1.65 12.13
N LYS A 104 -8.68 -0.89 11.09
CA LYS A 104 -8.72 -1.37 9.70
C LYS A 104 -7.33 -1.63 9.11
N LEU A 105 -6.30 -1.08 9.71
CA LEU A 105 -4.90 -1.23 9.26
C LEU A 105 -4.15 -2.34 10.02
N LYS A 106 -4.80 -2.96 11.02
CA LYS A 106 -4.24 -4.13 11.71
C LYS A 106 -4.56 -5.39 10.91
N ILE A 107 -3.53 -5.94 10.28
CA ILE A 107 -3.57 -7.18 9.51
C ILE A 107 -2.43 -8.03 10.08
N ASP A 108 -2.75 -9.24 10.57
CA ASP A 108 -1.78 -10.05 11.32
C ASP A 108 -0.58 -10.47 10.46
N SER A 109 -0.82 -10.68 9.17
CA SER A 109 0.19 -11.11 8.19
C SER A 109 0.88 -9.97 7.44
N LEU A 110 0.55 -8.70 7.72
CA LEU A 110 1.05 -7.56 6.95
C LEU A 110 1.42 -6.37 7.84
N ALA A 111 2.69 -6.04 7.88
CA ALA A 111 3.16 -4.88 8.63
C ALA A 111 2.92 -3.59 7.84
N ILE A 112 2.15 -2.66 8.41
CA ILE A 112 1.79 -1.39 7.77
C ILE A 112 2.30 -0.21 8.59
N GLN A 113 2.91 0.76 7.90
CA GLN A 113 3.22 2.10 8.39
C GLN A 113 2.24 3.09 7.75
N PRO A 114 1.20 3.54 8.48
CA PRO A 114 0.22 4.44 7.91
C PRO A 114 0.69 5.89 7.88
N TYR A 115 0.33 6.58 6.79
CA TYR A 115 0.48 8.02 6.60
C TYR A 115 -0.90 8.63 6.40
N TYR A 116 -1.40 9.34 7.40
CA TYR A 116 -2.73 9.94 7.37
C TYR A 116 -2.73 11.24 6.59
N MET A 117 -3.50 11.27 5.49
CA MET A 117 -3.55 12.41 4.57
C MET A 117 -4.82 13.26 4.75
N GLN A 118 -4.66 14.56 4.60
CA GLN A 118 -5.78 15.47 4.48
C GLN A 118 -6.49 15.23 3.13
N PRO A 119 -7.81 15.45 3.04
CA PRO A 119 -8.57 15.20 1.82
C PRO A 119 -7.98 15.87 0.58
N GLU A 120 -7.52 17.12 0.72
CA GLU A 120 -7.01 17.94 -0.37
C GLU A 120 -5.67 17.43 -0.93
N LEU A 121 -4.95 16.64 -0.14
CA LEU A 121 -3.62 16.12 -0.48
C LEU A 121 -3.64 14.62 -0.80
N TYR A 122 -4.77 13.96 -0.57
CA TYR A 122 -4.86 12.50 -0.68
C TYR A 122 -4.81 12.02 -2.14
N GLU A 123 -5.50 12.71 -3.05
CA GLU A 123 -5.52 12.36 -4.47
C GLU A 123 -4.36 13.01 -5.27
N LEU A 124 -3.57 13.89 -4.66
CA LEU A 124 -2.48 14.60 -5.33
C LEU A 124 -1.35 13.63 -5.70
N GLY A 125 -1.09 13.47 -7.00
CA GLY A 125 -0.05 12.59 -7.53
C GLY A 125 -0.37 11.10 -7.42
N LYS A 126 -1.64 10.73 -7.19
CA LYS A 126 -2.08 9.34 -7.18
C LYS A 126 -2.19 8.80 -8.59
N ILE A 127 -1.58 7.67 -8.81
CA ILE A 127 -1.67 6.85 -10.03
C ILE A 127 -1.95 5.40 -9.64
N THR A 128 -2.14 4.53 -10.63
CA THR A 128 -2.16 3.08 -10.47
C THR A 128 -0.95 2.49 -11.17
N ASP A 129 -0.26 1.56 -10.53
CA ASP A 129 0.89 0.88 -11.11
C ASP A 129 0.92 -0.60 -10.71
N ASN A 130 1.69 -1.40 -11.44
CA ASN A 130 1.76 -2.85 -11.25
C ASN A 130 2.79 -3.23 -10.18
N PHE A 131 2.32 -3.98 -9.17
CA PHE A 131 3.13 -4.56 -8.11
C PHE A 131 3.03 -6.09 -8.19
N ASN A 132 4.02 -6.72 -8.82
CA ASN A 132 4.08 -8.19 -8.97
C ASN A 132 2.81 -8.81 -9.57
N GLY A 133 2.21 -8.15 -10.56
CA GLY A 133 0.99 -8.61 -11.23
C GLY A 133 -0.31 -8.10 -10.59
N ILE A 134 -0.25 -7.34 -9.49
CA ILE A 134 -1.40 -6.72 -8.83
C ILE A 134 -1.35 -5.22 -9.03
N GLU A 135 -2.43 -4.64 -9.52
CA GLU A 135 -2.55 -3.19 -9.63
C GLU A 135 -2.87 -2.55 -8.28
N LEU A 136 -2.00 -1.63 -7.84
CA LEU A 136 -2.18 -0.87 -6.61
C LEU A 136 -2.13 0.63 -6.86
N PRO A 137 -2.93 1.42 -6.13
CA PRO A 137 -2.73 2.86 -6.07
C PRO A 137 -1.38 3.19 -5.44
N VAL A 138 -0.63 4.09 -6.08
CA VAL A 138 0.67 4.57 -5.61
C VAL A 138 0.79 6.06 -5.90
N TYR A 139 1.56 6.78 -5.10
CA TYR A 139 1.94 8.14 -5.47
C TYR A 139 3.01 8.12 -6.56
N ASP A 140 2.88 9.02 -7.55
CA ASP A 140 3.86 9.19 -8.61
C ASP A 140 5.24 9.59 -8.07
N ARG A 141 6.24 9.62 -8.95
CA ARG A 141 7.63 9.93 -8.62
C ARG A 141 7.77 11.26 -7.90
N GLU A 142 7.16 12.29 -8.43
CA GLU A 142 7.26 13.66 -7.93
C GLU A 142 6.62 13.82 -6.56
N ARG A 143 5.44 13.21 -6.39
CA ARG A 143 4.78 13.19 -5.10
C ARG A 143 5.60 12.39 -4.08
N THR A 144 6.15 11.26 -4.47
CA THR A 144 7.01 10.43 -3.61
C THR A 144 8.25 11.20 -3.17
N ILE A 145 8.90 11.93 -4.07
CA ILE A 145 10.04 12.79 -3.72
C ILE A 145 9.61 13.92 -2.77
N CYS A 146 8.51 14.61 -3.03
CA CYS A 146 8.01 15.62 -2.11
C CYS A 146 7.71 15.05 -0.71
N ASP A 147 7.19 13.83 -0.63
CA ASP A 147 6.93 13.15 0.64
C ASP A 147 8.24 12.81 1.38
N CYS A 148 9.34 12.54 0.69
CA CYS A 148 10.67 12.40 1.32
C CYS A 148 11.09 13.66 2.08
N PHE A 149 10.88 14.84 1.50
CA PHE A 149 11.15 16.11 2.19
C PHE A 149 10.17 16.36 3.33
N LYS A 150 8.90 16.04 3.15
CA LYS A 150 7.85 16.23 4.16
C LYS A 150 8.06 15.35 5.39
N TYR A 151 8.46 14.12 5.17
CA TYR A 151 8.68 13.11 6.22
C TYR A 151 10.17 12.90 6.52
N ARG A 152 11.02 13.86 6.20
CA ARG A 152 12.49 13.79 6.31
C ARG A 152 12.98 13.23 7.65
N SER A 153 12.35 13.59 8.75
CA SER A 153 12.71 13.12 10.09
C SER A 153 12.39 11.65 10.36
N ARG A 154 11.64 11.00 9.48
CA ARG A 154 11.27 9.58 9.58
C ARG A 154 12.05 8.69 8.62
N LEU A 155 12.76 9.30 7.67
CA LEU A 155 13.57 8.61 6.68
C LEU A 155 15.03 8.57 7.12
N ASP A 156 15.68 7.44 6.91
CA ASP A 156 17.12 7.33 7.03
C ASP A 156 17.82 8.27 6.05
N ASN A 157 19.01 8.78 6.45
CA ASN A 157 19.78 9.70 5.62
C ASN A 157 20.25 9.06 4.32
N GLU A 158 20.64 7.79 4.36
CA GLU A 158 21.09 7.05 3.19
C GLU A 158 19.97 6.85 2.19
N ILE A 159 18.79 6.42 2.66
CA ILE A 159 17.57 6.25 1.82
C ILE A 159 17.20 7.59 1.17
N PHE A 160 17.18 8.67 1.93
CA PHE A 160 16.86 10.00 1.41
C PHE A 160 17.83 10.43 0.31
N ASN A 161 19.14 10.39 0.60
CA ASN A 161 20.15 10.83 -0.35
C ASN A 161 20.13 9.99 -1.64
N LYS A 162 19.97 8.67 -1.50
CA LYS A 162 19.88 7.77 -2.64
C LYS A 162 18.66 8.07 -3.48
N ALA A 163 17.48 8.26 -2.85
CA ALA A 163 16.24 8.57 -3.55
C ALA A 163 16.33 9.88 -4.36
N ILE A 164 16.91 10.94 -3.77
CA ILE A 164 17.06 12.21 -4.46
C ILE A 164 18.02 12.09 -5.65
N ASN A 165 19.18 11.43 -5.45
CA ASN A 165 20.15 11.23 -6.54
C ASN A 165 19.59 10.34 -7.67
N ALA A 166 18.80 9.30 -7.35
CA ALA A 166 18.16 8.45 -8.33
C ALA A 166 17.10 9.24 -9.12
N TYR A 167 16.29 10.03 -8.46
CA TYR A 167 15.28 10.87 -9.11
C TYR A 167 15.91 11.90 -10.07
N VAL A 168 17.00 12.57 -9.67
CA VAL A 168 17.70 13.53 -10.53
C VAL A 168 18.16 12.91 -11.84
N LYS A 169 18.54 11.61 -11.81
CA LYS A 169 18.99 10.83 -12.97
C LYS A 169 17.86 10.17 -13.76
N ASP A 170 16.63 10.18 -13.24
CA ASP A 170 15.50 9.53 -13.89
C ASP A 170 15.00 10.36 -15.08
N ASP A 171 15.04 9.79 -16.28
CA ASP A 171 14.55 10.44 -17.50
C ASP A 171 13.02 10.67 -17.49
N LYS A 172 12.30 9.95 -16.63
CA LYS A 172 10.85 10.08 -16.47
C LYS A 172 10.45 11.17 -15.47
N LYS A 173 11.43 11.91 -14.91
CA LYS A 173 11.13 13.00 -13.96
C LYS A 173 10.32 14.12 -14.61
N ASN A 174 9.40 14.69 -13.85
CA ASN A 174 8.58 15.83 -14.25
C ASN A 174 8.75 17.00 -13.26
N LEU A 175 9.66 17.91 -13.58
CA LEU A 175 10.00 19.05 -12.72
C LEU A 175 8.80 20.03 -12.52
N ASN A 176 7.88 20.10 -13.47
CA ASN A 176 6.67 20.92 -13.32
C ASN A 176 5.75 20.35 -12.22
N ASN A 177 5.53 19.04 -12.26
CA ASN A 177 4.76 18.36 -11.20
C ASN A 177 5.48 18.44 -9.85
N LEU A 178 6.80 18.27 -9.84
CA LEU A 178 7.60 18.40 -8.61
C LEU A 178 7.41 19.78 -7.98
N SER A 179 7.52 20.84 -8.77
CA SER A 179 7.30 22.21 -8.32
C SER A 179 5.88 22.41 -7.78
N ALA A 180 4.85 22.01 -8.55
CA ALA A 180 3.45 22.17 -8.17
C ALA A 180 3.10 21.39 -6.88
N TYR A 181 3.58 20.14 -6.74
CA TYR A 181 3.32 19.32 -5.57
C TYR A 181 4.07 19.83 -4.34
N SER A 182 5.30 20.28 -4.50
CA SER A 182 6.12 20.80 -3.39
C SER A 182 5.49 22.07 -2.78
N GLN A 183 4.84 22.92 -3.58
CA GLN A 183 4.08 24.07 -3.10
C GLN A 183 2.87 23.63 -2.26
N LYS A 184 2.05 22.71 -2.78
CA LYS A 184 0.86 22.19 -2.08
C LYS A 184 1.24 21.46 -0.78
N LEU A 185 2.36 20.75 -0.78
CA LEU A 185 2.87 20.00 0.37
C LEU A 185 3.70 20.87 1.34
N ARG A 186 3.92 22.15 1.04
CA ARG A 186 4.66 23.13 1.84
C ARG A 186 6.13 22.72 2.07
N VAL A 187 6.74 22.13 1.06
CA VAL A 187 8.16 21.74 1.04
C VAL A 187 8.96 22.44 -0.07
N TYR A 188 8.33 23.36 -0.80
CA TYR A 188 8.89 24.01 -1.99
C TYR A 188 10.32 24.53 -1.79
N LYS A 189 10.56 25.34 -0.76
CA LYS A 189 11.89 25.92 -0.49
C LYS A 189 12.96 24.84 -0.38
N LYS A 190 12.70 23.80 0.41
CA LYS A 190 13.68 22.70 0.63
C LYS A 190 13.93 21.90 -0.65
N VAL A 191 12.88 21.67 -1.44
CA VAL A 191 12.97 20.94 -2.72
C VAL A 191 13.79 21.76 -3.72
N THR A 192 13.47 23.05 -3.89
CA THR A 192 14.14 23.93 -4.84
C THR A 192 15.62 24.09 -4.51
N GLU A 193 15.96 24.42 -3.26
CA GLU A 193 17.35 24.60 -2.81
C GLU A 193 18.22 23.37 -3.12
N LEU A 194 17.70 22.17 -2.87
CA LEU A 194 18.49 20.95 -3.13
C LEU A 194 18.54 20.59 -4.62
N MET A 195 17.41 20.73 -5.34
CA MET A 195 17.34 20.41 -6.77
C MET A 195 18.19 21.37 -7.63
N GLU A 196 18.25 22.66 -7.29
CA GLU A 196 19.12 23.63 -7.98
C GLU A 196 20.59 23.23 -7.88
N VAL A 197 21.04 22.74 -6.72
CA VAL A 197 22.42 22.26 -6.54
C VAL A 197 22.68 21.01 -7.37
N LEU A 198 21.74 20.04 -7.38
CA LEU A 198 21.98 18.73 -8.00
C LEU A 198 21.75 18.73 -9.53
N LEU A 199 20.91 19.61 -10.05
CA LEU A 199 20.62 19.68 -11.50
C LEU A 199 21.67 20.57 -12.23
N ASN A 200 22.42 21.41 -11.50
CA ASN A 200 23.46 22.27 -12.05
C ASN A 200 24.88 21.75 -11.79
N ALA A 201 25.03 20.58 -11.12
CA ALA A 201 26.28 19.91 -10.84
C ALA A 201 26.60 18.89 -11.95
#